data_083d7847485e3ff73c40b26ca6efea76
#
_entry.id   083d7847485e3ff73c40b26ca6efea76
#
_cell.length_a   1.000
_cell.length_b   1.000
_cell.length_c   1.000
_cell.angle_alpha   90.00
_cell.angle_beta   90.00
_cell.angle_gamma   90.00
#
_symmetry.space_group_name_H-M   'P 1'
#
loop_
_entity.id
_entity.type
_entity.pdbx_description
1 polymer ?
#
loop_
_entity_poly.entity_id
_entity_poly.type
_entity_poly.pdbx_seq_one_letter_code
_entity_poly.pdbx_strand_id
1 'polypeptide(L)'
;MISSEPMASGSGIPQTDGVVLAGLRTRWQTILPVRFVGGLLGAAFGLSLGREGPSIQIGASGAQFLSHRLRGKRREDVQEHYVVTAGAAAGLSAAFSAPLSGMMFALEGIHRSFSPVILMGATAASLTADFVSKYCFGLRPVLDFGSIAQLPLGEYVWLIPLGLLAGLVGSLMNRSLLGFQTLYGKLPAWSRPLIAIALALPIGIWLPDVLGGGSNLIAMAEHARVGLGMLCVLFVAKVLFTSTSFGSGAPGGIFMPILAVGSLAGGICGETLHQFGNLPSDSVAIFSVCVMTGTLAASVKTPITSILLAVEMSGTLTHMLPVAAVAFIAL
;
A
#
# COMPACT_ATOMS: atom_id res chain seq x y z
N MET A 1 -24.52 -1.13 2.76
CA MET A 1 -23.41 -0.38 3.39
C MET A 1 -22.75 0.59 2.40
N ILE A 2 -22.09 0.13 1.34
CA ILE A 2 -21.39 1.03 0.37
C ILE A 2 -22.37 1.93 -0.40
N SER A 3 -23.57 1.44 -0.73
CA SER A 3 -24.60 2.26 -1.38
C SER A 3 -25.16 3.38 -0.50
N SER A 4 -25.10 3.23 0.82
CA SER A 4 -25.49 4.29 1.77
C SER A 4 -24.38 5.28 2.08
N GLU A 5 -23.10 4.88 1.89
CA GLU A 5 -21.94 5.73 2.11
C GLU A 5 -20.87 5.50 1.01
N PRO A 6 -21.05 6.14 -0.16
CA PRO A 6 -20.11 5.97 -1.29
C PRO A 6 -18.67 6.40 -0.98
N MET A 7 -18.47 7.31 -0.02
CA MET A 7 -17.16 7.77 0.42
C MET A 7 -16.35 6.70 1.17
N ALA A 8 -16.97 5.60 1.56
CA ALA A 8 -16.30 4.44 2.16
C ALA A 8 -15.91 3.36 1.12
N SER A 9 -16.11 3.58 -0.17
CA SER A 9 -15.74 2.65 -1.26
C SER A 9 -14.26 2.76 -1.63
N GLY A 10 -13.67 1.67 -2.13
CA GLY A 10 -12.30 1.62 -2.64
C GLY A 10 -11.22 1.84 -1.58
N SER A 11 -10.08 2.50 -1.91
CA SER A 11 -8.96 2.63 -0.99
C SER A 11 -9.18 3.61 0.17
N GLY A 12 -9.97 4.66 -0.01
CA GLY A 12 -10.17 5.70 1.00
C GLY A 12 -9.14 6.84 0.97
N ILE A 13 -8.01 6.64 0.29
CA ILE A 13 -6.96 7.66 0.16
C ILE A 13 -7.46 8.86 -0.66
N PRO A 14 -8.03 8.68 -1.87
CA PRO A 14 -8.56 9.81 -2.65
C PRO A 14 -9.66 10.58 -1.93
N GLN A 15 -10.46 9.90 -1.11
CA GLN A 15 -11.49 10.55 -0.31
C GLN A 15 -10.88 11.40 0.80
N THR A 16 -9.82 10.92 1.46
CA THR A 16 -9.07 11.67 2.48
C THR A 16 -8.36 12.88 1.85
N ASP A 17 -7.75 12.72 0.68
CA ASP A 17 -7.18 13.82 -0.11
C ASP A 17 -8.23 14.88 -0.42
N GLY A 18 -9.42 14.45 -0.85
CA GLY A 18 -10.54 15.34 -1.14
C GLY A 18 -10.99 16.16 0.08
N VAL A 19 -10.95 15.56 1.27
CA VAL A 19 -11.24 16.29 2.53
C VAL A 19 -10.18 17.35 2.80
N VAL A 20 -8.90 16.98 2.66
CA VAL A 20 -7.76 17.85 3.02
C VAL A 20 -7.53 18.93 1.97
N LEU A 21 -7.55 18.60 0.67
CA LEU A 21 -7.18 19.51 -0.41
C LEU A 21 -8.37 20.27 -1.00
N ALA A 22 -9.54 19.62 -1.09
CA ALA A 22 -10.72 20.19 -1.72
C ALA A 22 -11.83 20.60 -0.72
N GLY A 23 -11.60 20.43 0.58
CA GLY A 23 -12.58 20.77 1.61
C GLY A 23 -13.87 19.95 1.54
N LEU A 24 -13.81 18.72 1.00
CA LEU A 24 -14.98 17.86 0.93
C LEU A 24 -15.49 17.54 2.33
N ARG A 25 -16.81 17.71 2.52
CA ARG A 25 -17.44 17.34 3.78
C ARG A 25 -17.74 15.85 3.81
N THR A 26 -17.23 15.19 4.84
CA THR A 26 -17.46 13.75 5.05
C THR A 26 -18.30 13.51 6.31
N ARG A 27 -19.06 12.42 6.28
CA ARG A 27 -19.83 11.94 7.44
C ARG A 27 -18.99 10.91 8.19
N TRP A 28 -18.01 11.38 8.96
CA TRP A 28 -17.12 10.48 9.72
C TRP A 28 -17.89 9.43 10.57
N GLN A 29 -19.10 9.78 11.07
CA GLN A 29 -19.94 8.88 11.88
C GLN A 29 -20.38 7.62 11.12
N THR A 30 -20.61 7.74 9.81
CA THR A 30 -21.02 6.64 8.94
C THR A 30 -19.83 5.99 8.25
N ILE A 31 -18.82 6.77 7.88
CA ILE A 31 -17.62 6.26 7.22
C ILE A 31 -16.85 5.29 8.13
N LEU A 32 -16.62 5.66 9.39
CA LEU A 32 -15.83 4.87 10.32
C LEU A 32 -16.36 3.44 10.49
N PRO A 33 -17.63 3.20 10.89
CA PRO A 33 -18.15 1.84 11.02
C PRO A 33 -18.24 1.09 9.68
N VAL A 34 -18.64 1.76 8.60
CA VAL A 34 -18.73 1.13 7.27
C VAL A 34 -17.36 0.68 6.80
N ARG A 35 -16.34 1.51 7.02
CA ARG A 35 -14.95 1.20 6.63
C ARG A 35 -14.37 0.05 7.45
N PHE A 36 -14.60 0.07 8.77
CA PHE A 36 -14.12 -0.97 9.66
C PHE A 36 -14.76 -2.32 9.33
N VAL A 37 -16.08 -2.39 9.30
CA VAL A 37 -16.81 -3.64 9.02
C VAL A 37 -16.57 -4.11 7.58
N GLY A 38 -16.60 -3.19 6.61
CA GLY A 38 -16.36 -3.53 5.20
C GLY A 38 -14.95 -4.03 4.93
N GLY A 39 -13.93 -3.42 5.57
CA GLY A 39 -12.55 -3.87 5.49
C GLY A 39 -12.35 -5.26 6.13
N LEU A 40 -12.97 -5.49 7.29
CA LEU A 40 -12.94 -6.78 7.97
C LEU A 40 -13.58 -7.89 7.12
N LEU A 41 -14.75 -7.62 6.53
CA LEU A 41 -15.41 -8.56 5.63
C LEU A 41 -14.57 -8.83 4.37
N GLY A 42 -13.98 -7.79 3.75
CA GLY A 42 -13.09 -7.96 2.61
C GLY A 42 -11.89 -8.86 2.92
N ALA A 43 -11.29 -8.71 4.09
CA ALA A 43 -10.20 -9.55 4.56
C ALA A 43 -10.68 -10.99 4.86
N ALA A 44 -11.83 -11.16 5.52
CA ALA A 44 -12.39 -12.47 5.85
C ALA A 44 -12.75 -13.28 4.61
N PHE A 45 -13.21 -12.64 3.54
CA PHE A 45 -13.48 -13.29 2.26
C PHE A 45 -12.25 -13.43 1.34
N GLY A 46 -11.06 -13.11 1.82
CA GLY A 46 -9.80 -13.29 1.10
C GLY A 46 -9.61 -12.37 -0.11
N LEU A 47 -10.35 -11.26 -0.21
CA LEU A 47 -10.16 -10.31 -1.31
C LEU A 47 -8.72 -9.79 -1.35
N SER A 48 -8.17 -9.64 -2.56
CA SER A 48 -6.81 -9.13 -2.75
C SER A 48 -6.76 -7.61 -2.52
N LEU A 49 -6.91 -7.24 -1.26
CA LEU A 49 -6.92 -5.87 -0.77
C LEU A 49 -6.06 -5.75 0.49
N GLY A 50 -5.40 -4.62 0.64
CA GLY A 50 -4.62 -4.30 1.83
C GLY A 50 -5.46 -3.60 2.91
N ARG A 51 -4.93 -3.56 4.11
CA ARG A 51 -5.53 -2.89 5.28
C ARG A 51 -5.20 -1.39 5.37
N GLU A 52 -4.23 -0.92 4.60
CA GLU A 52 -3.62 0.41 4.73
C GLU A 52 -4.63 1.53 4.42
N GLY A 53 -5.34 1.40 3.29
CA GLY A 53 -6.35 2.37 2.89
C GLY A 53 -7.48 2.54 3.92
N PRO A 54 -8.09 1.45 4.39
CA PRO A 54 -9.02 1.50 5.52
C PRO A 54 -8.43 2.15 6.77
N SER A 55 -7.19 1.80 7.15
CA SER A 55 -6.54 2.36 8.34
C SER A 55 -6.31 3.87 8.21
N ILE A 56 -5.87 4.36 7.04
CA ILE A 56 -5.70 5.79 6.77
C ILE A 56 -7.03 6.52 6.93
N GLN A 57 -8.11 6.02 6.34
CA GLN A 57 -9.41 6.68 6.41
C GLN A 57 -10.06 6.57 7.80
N ILE A 58 -9.85 5.47 8.51
CA ILE A 58 -10.28 5.31 9.92
C ILE A 58 -9.53 6.31 10.80
N GLY A 59 -8.21 6.42 10.66
CA GLY A 59 -7.39 7.39 11.39
C GLY A 59 -7.81 8.83 11.12
N ALA A 60 -8.02 9.19 9.84
CA ALA A 60 -8.51 10.49 9.42
C ALA A 60 -9.91 10.82 10.01
N SER A 61 -10.85 9.86 9.93
CA SER A 61 -12.20 10.01 10.48
C SER A 61 -12.21 10.09 12.00
N GLY A 62 -11.35 9.30 12.67
CA GLY A 62 -11.17 9.36 14.13
C GLY A 62 -10.61 10.70 14.59
N ALA A 63 -9.65 11.25 13.85
CA ALA A 63 -9.09 12.58 14.10
C ALA A 63 -10.15 13.69 13.88
N GLN A 64 -10.98 13.56 12.86
CA GLN A 64 -12.10 14.46 12.62
C GLN A 64 -13.12 14.42 13.78
N PHE A 65 -13.49 13.23 14.24
CA PHE A 65 -14.32 13.05 15.44
C PHE A 65 -13.74 13.80 16.64
N LEU A 66 -12.47 13.58 16.92
CA LEU A 66 -11.80 14.19 18.08
C LEU A 66 -11.77 15.72 17.94
N SER A 67 -11.48 16.25 16.76
CA SER A 67 -11.52 17.69 16.45
C SER A 67 -12.90 18.28 16.74
N HIS A 68 -13.97 17.64 16.26
CA HIS A 68 -15.33 18.09 16.52
C HIS A 68 -15.70 18.03 18.02
N ARG A 69 -15.23 17.00 18.74
CA ARG A 69 -15.52 16.83 20.17
C ARG A 69 -14.82 17.89 21.05
N LEU A 70 -13.56 18.21 20.73
CA LEU A 70 -12.75 19.14 21.54
C LEU A 70 -13.04 20.61 21.25
N ARG A 71 -13.39 20.98 20.01
CA ARG A 71 -13.55 22.38 19.58
C ARG A 71 -14.98 22.92 19.67
N GLY A 72 -15.97 22.07 19.88
CA GLY A 72 -17.37 22.48 19.93
C GLY A 72 -17.80 23.14 18.59
N LYS A 73 -18.48 24.30 18.68
CA LYS A 73 -19.06 25.00 17.52
C LYS A 73 -18.11 25.93 16.77
N ARG A 74 -16.88 26.17 17.29
CA ARG A 74 -15.88 27.03 16.60
C ARG A 74 -15.18 26.22 15.52
N ARG A 75 -15.63 26.36 14.29
CA ARG A 75 -15.05 25.75 13.09
C ARG A 75 -14.07 26.71 12.44
N GLU A 76 -12.79 26.45 12.57
CA GLU A 76 -11.78 26.93 11.63
C GLU A 76 -11.40 25.76 10.73
N ASP A 77 -11.85 25.78 9.49
CA ASP A 77 -11.67 24.67 8.52
C ASP A 77 -10.18 24.30 8.31
N VAL A 78 -9.28 25.30 8.33
CA VAL A 78 -7.83 25.10 8.16
C VAL A 78 -7.24 24.20 9.25
N GLN A 79 -7.66 24.33 10.50
CA GLN A 79 -7.14 23.51 11.59
C GLN A 79 -7.68 22.08 11.55
N GLU A 80 -8.87 21.85 11.00
CA GLU A 80 -9.42 20.50 10.83
C GLU A 80 -8.61 19.70 9.82
N HIS A 81 -8.17 20.32 8.71
CA HIS A 81 -7.31 19.65 7.71
C HIS A 81 -6.00 19.15 8.31
N TYR A 82 -5.36 19.91 9.19
CA TYR A 82 -4.13 19.45 9.86
C TYR A 82 -4.36 18.24 10.77
N VAL A 83 -5.46 18.24 11.52
CA VAL A 83 -5.80 17.13 12.42
C VAL A 83 -6.17 15.87 11.62
N VAL A 84 -6.92 16.02 10.53
CA VAL A 84 -7.28 14.92 9.62
C VAL A 84 -6.03 14.33 8.97
N THR A 85 -5.10 15.18 8.53
CA THR A 85 -3.82 14.75 7.95
C THR A 85 -2.97 13.97 8.98
N ALA A 86 -2.89 14.46 10.22
CA ALA A 86 -2.19 13.77 11.30
C ALA A 86 -2.83 12.40 11.62
N GLY A 87 -4.17 12.32 11.61
CA GLY A 87 -4.90 11.06 11.79
C GLY A 87 -4.65 10.06 10.68
N ALA A 88 -4.57 10.54 9.43
CA ALA A 88 -4.23 9.70 8.28
C ALA A 88 -2.79 9.15 8.38
N ALA A 89 -1.83 9.99 8.81
CA ALA A 89 -0.45 9.58 9.11
C ALA A 89 -0.40 8.47 10.16
N ALA A 90 -1.14 8.64 11.26
CA ALA A 90 -1.27 7.65 12.33
C ALA A 90 -1.84 6.31 11.80
N GLY A 91 -2.86 6.38 10.93
CA GLY A 91 -3.47 5.20 10.33
C GLY A 91 -2.50 4.41 9.46
N LEU A 92 -1.66 5.07 8.65
CA LEU A 92 -0.62 4.41 7.85
C LEU A 92 0.48 3.83 8.74
N SER A 93 0.94 4.61 9.72
CA SER A 93 1.94 4.18 10.70
C SER A 93 1.52 2.90 11.42
N ALA A 94 0.29 2.85 11.94
CA ALA A 94 -0.25 1.67 12.61
C ALA A 94 -0.39 0.45 11.67
N ALA A 95 -0.71 0.68 10.38
CA ALA A 95 -0.88 -0.40 9.42
C ALA A 95 0.42 -1.11 9.05
N PHE A 96 1.53 -0.38 8.97
CA PHE A 96 2.84 -0.90 8.56
C PHE A 96 3.87 -1.01 9.68
N SER A 97 3.59 -0.48 10.87
CA SER A 97 4.58 -0.25 11.95
C SER A 97 5.76 0.62 11.46
N ALA A 98 5.43 1.65 10.66
CA ALA A 98 6.37 2.50 9.94
C ALA A 98 6.05 3.99 10.19
N PRO A 99 6.51 4.56 11.32
CA PRO A 99 6.15 5.92 11.72
C PRO A 99 6.73 7.01 10.81
N LEU A 100 7.96 6.86 10.30
CA LEU A 100 8.54 7.84 9.38
C LEU A 100 7.81 7.87 8.04
N SER A 101 7.44 6.70 7.54
CA SER A 101 6.64 6.57 6.31
C SER A 101 5.24 7.16 6.48
N GLY A 102 4.60 6.94 7.63
CA GLY A 102 3.30 7.54 7.96
C GLY A 102 3.36 9.06 7.97
N MET A 103 4.36 9.62 8.65
CA MET A 103 4.63 11.06 8.66
C MET A 103 4.85 11.60 7.25
N MET A 104 5.71 10.94 6.47
CA MET A 104 6.08 11.41 5.14
C MET A 104 4.92 11.32 4.15
N PHE A 105 4.10 10.27 4.24
CA PHE A 105 2.89 10.13 3.45
C PHE A 105 1.87 11.25 3.69
N ALA A 106 1.78 11.75 4.91
CA ALA A 106 0.95 12.90 5.22
C ALA A 106 1.39 14.17 4.48
N LEU A 107 2.70 14.38 4.34
CA LEU A 107 3.28 15.53 3.66
C LEU A 107 3.26 15.38 2.13
N GLU A 108 3.70 14.23 1.63
CA GLU A 108 3.90 13.97 0.21
C GLU A 108 2.61 13.53 -0.49
N GLY A 109 1.86 12.61 0.12
CA GLY A 109 0.68 11.99 -0.48
C GLY A 109 -0.61 12.76 -0.24
N ILE A 110 -0.88 13.17 1.01
CA ILE A 110 -2.18 13.72 1.40
C ILE A 110 -2.19 15.26 1.30
N HIS A 111 -1.30 15.93 2.02
CA HIS A 111 -1.32 17.40 2.08
C HIS A 111 -0.58 18.05 0.92
N ARG A 112 0.35 17.33 0.31
CA ARG A 112 1.18 17.75 -0.84
C ARG A 112 1.90 19.08 -0.59
N SER A 113 2.21 19.36 0.67
CA SER A 113 2.99 20.54 1.08
C SER A 113 3.82 20.23 2.32
N PHE A 114 5.03 20.81 2.38
CA PHE A 114 5.95 20.68 3.50
C PHE A 114 5.76 21.87 4.45
N SER A 115 4.92 21.70 5.45
CA SER A 115 4.70 22.69 6.51
C SER A 115 5.23 22.17 7.84
N PRO A 116 5.93 23.00 8.64
CA PRO A 116 6.39 22.59 9.98
C PRO A 116 5.25 22.13 10.90
N VAL A 117 4.08 22.73 10.78
CA VAL A 117 2.90 22.38 11.59
C VAL A 117 2.42 20.98 11.25
N ILE A 118 2.32 20.67 9.96
CA ILE A 118 1.91 19.35 9.48
C ILE A 118 2.95 18.31 9.89
N LEU A 119 4.23 18.62 9.67
CA LEU A 119 5.34 17.74 10.03
C LEU A 119 5.29 17.36 11.52
N MET A 120 5.16 18.34 12.42
CA MET A 120 5.08 18.06 13.86
C MET A 120 3.84 17.25 14.23
N GLY A 121 2.67 17.61 13.70
CA GLY A 121 1.42 16.90 13.98
C GLY A 121 1.43 15.48 13.45
N ALA A 122 1.87 15.27 12.21
CA ALA A 122 1.99 13.96 11.59
C ALA A 122 3.04 13.08 12.29
N THR A 123 4.19 13.65 12.69
CA THR A 123 5.23 12.94 13.45
C THR A 123 4.71 12.47 14.81
N ALA A 124 4.11 13.36 15.59
CA ALA A 124 3.57 13.01 16.90
C ALA A 124 2.48 11.92 16.79
N ALA A 125 1.58 12.06 15.82
CA ALA A 125 0.51 11.10 15.61
C ALA A 125 1.04 9.74 15.12
N SER A 126 1.98 9.71 14.18
CA SER A 126 2.60 8.47 13.65
C SER A 126 3.38 7.73 14.73
N LEU A 127 4.22 8.42 15.49
CA LEU A 127 5.00 7.81 16.57
C LEU A 127 4.10 7.27 17.69
N THR A 128 3.05 8.00 18.07
CA THR A 128 2.09 7.54 19.07
C THR A 128 1.34 6.30 18.59
N ALA A 129 0.91 6.28 17.31
CA ALA A 129 0.22 5.14 16.73
C ALA A 129 1.12 3.90 16.67
N ASP A 130 2.38 4.04 16.27
CA ASP A 130 3.36 2.95 16.25
C ASP A 130 3.64 2.43 17.68
N PHE A 131 3.84 3.34 18.65
CA PHE A 131 4.00 2.98 20.04
C PHE A 131 2.83 2.13 20.57
N VAL A 132 1.60 2.59 20.36
CA VAL A 132 0.40 1.86 20.79
C VAL A 132 0.30 0.51 20.06
N SER A 133 0.56 0.48 18.75
CA SER A 133 0.52 -0.76 17.96
C SER A 133 1.51 -1.80 18.47
N LYS A 134 2.74 -1.40 18.76
CA LYS A 134 3.80 -2.31 19.21
C LYS A 134 3.65 -2.71 20.66
N TYR A 135 3.47 -1.74 21.56
CA TYR A 135 3.53 -2.00 23.01
C TYR A 135 2.19 -2.41 23.63
N CYS A 136 1.05 -1.94 23.09
CA CYS A 136 -0.26 -2.32 23.60
C CYS A 136 -0.84 -3.54 22.89
N PHE A 137 -0.57 -3.70 21.58
CA PHE A 137 -1.14 -4.79 20.76
C PHE A 137 -0.10 -5.82 20.32
N GLY A 138 1.20 -5.62 20.60
CA GLY A 138 2.26 -6.56 20.24
C GLY A 138 2.45 -6.76 18.74
N LEU A 139 2.04 -5.79 17.91
CA LEU A 139 2.16 -5.90 16.45
C LEU A 139 3.64 -5.83 16.04
N ARG A 140 4.03 -6.73 15.14
CA ARG A 140 5.36 -6.74 14.52
C ARG A 140 5.31 -6.06 13.15
N PRO A 141 6.46 -5.61 12.59
CA PRO A 141 6.54 -5.16 11.21
C PRO A 141 5.92 -6.19 10.27
N VAL A 142 5.28 -5.71 9.21
CA VAL A 142 4.53 -6.57 8.26
C VAL A 142 5.46 -7.44 7.43
N LEU A 143 6.65 -6.92 7.15
CA LEU A 143 7.72 -7.59 6.41
C LEU A 143 9.00 -7.49 7.24
N ASP A 144 9.88 -8.47 7.10
CA ASP A 144 11.18 -8.52 7.75
C ASP A 144 12.22 -8.90 6.69
N PHE A 145 13.00 -7.92 6.27
CA PHE A 145 14.06 -8.07 5.26
C PHE A 145 15.47 -8.12 5.89
N GLY A 146 15.57 -8.37 7.19
CA GLY A 146 16.81 -8.25 7.95
C GLY A 146 17.99 -9.12 7.50
N SER A 147 17.77 -10.08 6.59
CA SER A 147 18.79 -11.03 6.10
C SER A 147 19.27 -10.76 4.67
N ILE A 148 18.82 -9.68 4.02
CA ILE A 148 19.19 -9.39 2.63
C ILE A 148 20.66 -8.89 2.56
N ALA A 149 21.47 -9.52 1.69
CA ALA A 149 22.83 -9.11 1.43
C ALA A 149 22.90 -7.74 0.73
N GLN A 150 23.99 -7.01 0.95
CA GLN A 150 24.24 -5.75 0.25
C GLN A 150 24.45 -5.98 -1.24
N LEU A 151 23.87 -5.10 -2.07
CA LEU A 151 24.10 -5.15 -3.52
C LEU A 151 25.57 -4.80 -3.83
N PRO A 152 26.32 -5.68 -4.51
CA PRO A 152 27.67 -5.38 -4.96
C PRO A 152 27.70 -4.19 -5.93
N LEU A 153 28.72 -3.34 -5.84
CA LEU A 153 28.83 -2.13 -6.68
C LEU A 153 28.76 -2.43 -8.18
N GLY A 154 29.28 -3.57 -8.63
CA GLY A 154 29.23 -4.00 -10.04
C GLY A 154 27.79 -4.22 -10.54
N GLU A 155 26.84 -4.47 -9.66
CA GLU A 155 25.45 -4.75 -10.01
C GLU A 155 24.57 -3.49 -10.05
N TYR A 156 25.10 -2.32 -9.66
CA TYR A 156 24.35 -1.05 -9.72
C TYR A 156 23.91 -0.66 -11.14
N VAL A 157 24.55 -1.19 -12.17
CA VAL A 157 24.14 -1.03 -13.58
C VAL A 157 22.69 -1.53 -13.79
N TRP A 158 22.28 -2.57 -13.06
CA TRP A 158 20.93 -3.13 -13.16
C TRP A 158 19.85 -2.25 -12.57
N LEU A 159 20.20 -1.24 -11.75
CA LEU A 159 19.20 -0.34 -11.14
C LEU A 159 18.41 0.46 -12.18
N ILE A 160 19.02 0.78 -13.35
CA ILE A 160 18.33 1.51 -14.43
C ILE A 160 17.23 0.63 -15.05
N PRO A 161 17.50 -0.57 -15.58
CA PRO A 161 16.45 -1.42 -16.11
C PRO A 161 15.43 -1.85 -15.06
N LEU A 162 15.84 -2.03 -13.78
CA LEU A 162 14.89 -2.31 -12.69
C LEU A 162 13.95 -1.14 -12.42
N GLY A 163 14.44 0.10 -12.49
CA GLY A 163 13.61 1.30 -12.35
C GLY A 163 12.59 1.43 -13.48
N LEU A 164 13.02 1.20 -14.71
CA LEU A 164 12.10 1.18 -15.87
C LEU A 164 11.06 0.07 -15.74
N LEU A 165 11.46 -1.13 -15.33
CA LEU A 165 10.54 -2.24 -15.05
C LEU A 165 9.52 -1.85 -13.99
N ALA A 166 9.96 -1.26 -12.87
CA ALA A 166 9.11 -0.82 -11.78
C ALA A 166 8.09 0.23 -12.24
N GLY A 167 8.50 1.20 -13.05
CA GLY A 167 7.62 2.20 -13.66
C GLY A 167 6.57 1.58 -14.59
N LEU A 168 6.97 0.62 -15.42
CA LEU A 168 6.05 -0.13 -16.29
C LEU A 168 5.04 -0.93 -15.48
N VAL A 169 5.48 -1.67 -14.46
CA VAL A 169 4.61 -2.47 -13.58
C VAL A 169 3.65 -1.57 -12.81
N GLY A 170 4.10 -0.43 -12.29
CA GLY A 170 3.26 0.56 -11.61
C GLY A 170 2.18 1.12 -12.54
N SER A 171 2.56 1.47 -13.79
CA SER A 171 1.62 1.93 -14.81
C SER A 171 0.62 0.83 -15.21
N LEU A 172 1.07 -0.42 -15.35
CA LEU A 172 0.22 -1.57 -15.62
C LEU A 172 -0.81 -1.76 -14.50
N MET A 173 -0.38 -1.70 -13.23
CA MET A 173 -1.27 -1.81 -12.09
C MET A 173 -2.33 -0.72 -12.10
N ASN A 174 -1.96 0.54 -12.28
CA ASN A 174 -2.91 1.65 -12.30
C ASN A 174 -3.92 1.52 -13.44
N ARG A 175 -3.47 1.16 -14.67
CA ARG A 175 -4.35 0.92 -15.81
C ARG A 175 -5.31 -0.24 -15.56
N SER A 176 -4.81 -1.33 -14.98
CA SER A 176 -5.61 -2.50 -14.64
C SER A 176 -6.67 -2.17 -13.59
N LEU A 177 -6.29 -1.51 -12.48
CA LEU A 177 -7.21 -1.08 -11.43
C LEU A 177 -8.33 -0.20 -11.97
N LEU A 178 -8.00 0.83 -12.74
CA LEU A 178 -8.98 1.76 -13.33
C LEU A 178 -9.84 1.07 -14.40
N GLY A 179 -9.25 0.20 -15.22
CA GLY A 179 -9.97 -0.57 -16.23
C GLY A 179 -11.02 -1.49 -15.61
N PHE A 180 -10.66 -2.22 -14.56
CA PHE A 180 -11.61 -3.07 -13.83
C PHE A 180 -12.66 -2.23 -13.07
N GLN A 181 -12.28 -1.09 -12.52
CA GLN A 181 -13.24 -0.18 -11.88
C GLN A 181 -14.29 0.32 -12.87
N THR A 182 -13.90 0.68 -14.10
CA THR A 182 -14.84 1.08 -15.16
C THR A 182 -15.71 -0.09 -15.62
N LEU A 183 -15.14 -1.30 -15.74
CA LEU A 183 -15.86 -2.51 -16.10
C LEU A 183 -16.93 -2.86 -15.06
N TYR A 184 -16.55 -2.89 -13.79
CA TYR A 184 -17.47 -3.16 -12.69
C TYR A 184 -18.48 -2.03 -12.50
N GLY A 185 -18.14 -0.78 -12.91
CA GLY A 185 -19.07 0.35 -12.93
C GLY A 185 -20.35 0.11 -13.73
N LYS A 186 -20.30 -0.78 -14.75
CA LYS A 186 -21.45 -1.17 -15.59
C LYS A 186 -22.36 -2.19 -14.90
N LEU A 187 -21.92 -2.82 -13.82
CA LEU A 187 -22.68 -3.84 -13.08
C LEU A 187 -23.49 -3.21 -11.93
N PRO A 188 -24.60 -3.83 -11.51
CA PRO A 188 -25.33 -3.39 -10.33
C PRO A 188 -24.45 -3.40 -9.08
N ALA A 189 -24.58 -2.42 -8.21
CA ALA A 189 -23.71 -2.24 -7.03
C ALA A 189 -23.66 -3.46 -6.09
N TRP A 190 -24.76 -4.20 -5.98
CA TRP A 190 -24.86 -5.39 -5.13
C TRP A 190 -24.12 -6.62 -5.68
N SER A 191 -23.99 -6.75 -7.02
CA SER A 191 -23.34 -7.90 -7.66
C SER A 191 -21.82 -7.79 -7.69
N ARG A 192 -21.26 -6.59 -7.64
CA ARG A 192 -19.82 -6.33 -7.74
C ARG A 192 -19.00 -7.10 -6.68
N PRO A 193 -19.31 -6.98 -5.37
CA PRO A 193 -18.57 -7.73 -4.35
C PRO A 193 -18.76 -9.24 -4.46
N LEU A 194 -19.96 -9.70 -4.88
CA LEU A 194 -20.25 -11.12 -5.02
C LEU A 194 -19.37 -11.78 -6.09
N ILE A 195 -19.13 -11.11 -7.22
CA ILE A 195 -18.24 -11.61 -8.26
C ILE A 195 -16.80 -11.74 -7.74
N ALA A 196 -16.31 -10.74 -7.02
CA ALA A 196 -14.96 -10.78 -6.45
C ALA A 196 -14.82 -11.93 -5.42
N ILE A 197 -15.83 -12.14 -4.56
CA ILE A 197 -15.86 -13.24 -3.59
C ILE A 197 -15.98 -14.59 -4.30
N ALA A 198 -16.80 -14.72 -5.34
CA ALA A 198 -16.93 -15.96 -6.12
C ALA A 198 -15.59 -16.34 -6.79
N LEU A 199 -14.81 -15.38 -7.25
CA LEU A 199 -13.47 -15.60 -7.80
C LEU A 199 -12.43 -15.92 -6.71
N ALA A 200 -12.61 -15.45 -5.48
CA ALA A 200 -11.73 -15.80 -4.36
C ALA A 200 -11.75 -17.29 -4.05
N LEU A 201 -12.88 -17.99 -4.27
CA LEU A 201 -13.00 -19.41 -3.98
C LEU A 201 -12.04 -20.29 -4.81
N PRO A 202 -12.06 -20.28 -6.17
CA PRO A 202 -11.13 -21.08 -6.96
C PRO A 202 -9.67 -20.62 -6.75
N ILE A 203 -9.43 -19.32 -6.61
CA ILE A 203 -8.09 -18.80 -6.32
C ILE A 203 -7.59 -19.34 -4.98
N GLY A 204 -8.43 -19.36 -3.96
CA GLY A 204 -8.07 -19.90 -2.64
C GLY A 204 -7.75 -21.41 -2.64
N ILE A 205 -8.32 -22.18 -3.58
CA ILE A 205 -8.04 -23.62 -3.73
C ILE A 205 -6.72 -23.85 -4.47
N TRP A 206 -6.47 -23.12 -5.56
CA TRP A 206 -5.33 -23.38 -6.45
C TRP A 206 -4.11 -22.49 -6.19
N LEU A 207 -4.33 -21.26 -5.76
CA LEU A 207 -3.29 -20.23 -5.54
C LEU A 207 -3.56 -19.44 -4.25
N PRO A 208 -3.55 -20.10 -3.06
CA PRO A 208 -3.95 -19.46 -1.80
C PRO A 208 -3.14 -18.22 -1.46
N ASP A 209 -1.87 -18.15 -1.85
CA ASP A 209 -0.99 -17.02 -1.58
C ASP A 209 -1.37 -15.73 -2.33
N VAL A 210 -2.20 -15.85 -3.38
CA VAL A 210 -2.72 -14.68 -4.12
C VAL A 210 -3.81 -13.94 -3.32
N LEU A 211 -4.46 -14.61 -2.35
CA LEU A 211 -5.47 -14.00 -1.49
C LEU A 211 -4.86 -12.91 -0.57
N GLY A 212 -5.72 -12.02 -0.09
CA GLY A 212 -5.33 -10.96 0.84
C GLY A 212 -4.32 -9.96 0.29
N GLY A 213 -3.56 -9.29 1.16
CA GLY A 213 -2.59 -8.26 0.79
C GLY A 213 -1.40 -8.76 -0.02
N GLY A 214 -0.97 -10.03 0.17
CA GLY A 214 0.13 -10.64 -0.55
C GLY A 214 1.49 -10.58 0.16
N SER A 215 1.53 -10.45 1.48
CA SER A 215 2.79 -10.52 2.26
C SER A 215 3.56 -11.81 2.02
N ASN A 216 2.85 -12.95 1.89
CA ASN A 216 3.47 -14.25 1.58
C ASN A 216 4.15 -14.23 0.20
N LEU A 217 3.54 -13.57 -0.80
CA LEU A 217 4.13 -13.45 -2.14
C LEU A 217 5.43 -12.65 -2.13
N ILE A 218 5.51 -11.61 -1.31
CA ILE A 218 6.74 -10.82 -1.12
C ILE A 218 7.84 -11.73 -0.56
N ALA A 219 7.56 -12.46 0.51
CA ALA A 219 8.50 -13.40 1.11
C ALA A 219 8.91 -14.53 0.15
N MET A 220 8.00 -15.00 -0.71
CA MET A 220 8.32 -16.02 -1.73
C MET A 220 9.25 -15.48 -2.82
N ALA A 221 9.00 -14.27 -3.30
CA ALA A 221 9.80 -13.60 -4.33
C ALA A 221 11.22 -13.26 -3.83
N GLU A 222 11.34 -12.85 -2.58
CA GLU A 222 12.60 -12.52 -1.93
C GLU A 222 13.52 -13.74 -1.76
N HIS A 223 12.97 -14.86 -1.34
CA HIS A 223 13.76 -16.05 -1.02
C HIS A 223 13.94 -17.01 -2.20
N ALA A 224 13.49 -16.65 -3.41
CA ALA A 224 13.53 -17.52 -4.61
C ALA A 224 13.01 -18.96 -4.35
N ARG A 225 12.01 -19.10 -3.45
CA ARG A 225 11.50 -20.41 -3.00
C ARG A 225 10.69 -21.14 -4.04
N VAL A 226 10.34 -20.48 -5.14
CA VAL A 226 9.50 -21.00 -6.21
C VAL A 226 10.15 -20.76 -7.56
N GLY A 227 10.00 -21.70 -8.49
CA GLY A 227 10.59 -21.58 -9.82
C GLY A 227 10.00 -20.43 -10.64
N LEU A 228 10.76 -19.96 -11.62
CA LEU A 228 10.42 -18.81 -12.49
C LEU A 228 9.00 -18.89 -13.08
N GLY A 229 8.58 -20.06 -13.56
CA GLY A 229 7.24 -20.26 -14.13
C GLY A 229 6.13 -19.99 -13.11
N MET A 230 6.30 -20.41 -11.85
CA MET A 230 5.33 -20.17 -10.80
C MET A 230 5.28 -18.70 -10.40
N LEU A 231 6.43 -18.01 -10.34
CA LEU A 231 6.48 -16.55 -10.10
C LEU A 231 5.68 -15.79 -11.17
N CYS A 232 5.80 -16.17 -12.44
CA CYS A 232 5.02 -15.57 -13.54
C CYS A 232 3.52 -15.81 -13.37
N VAL A 233 3.09 -17.02 -13.00
CA VAL A 233 1.69 -17.34 -12.75
C VAL A 233 1.15 -16.52 -11.58
N LEU A 234 1.89 -16.45 -10.47
CA LEU A 234 1.51 -15.66 -9.28
C LEU A 234 1.42 -14.16 -9.60
N PHE A 235 2.35 -13.64 -10.42
CA PHE A 235 2.33 -12.23 -10.86
C PHE A 235 1.04 -11.90 -11.63
N VAL A 236 0.72 -12.69 -12.66
CA VAL A 236 -0.49 -12.47 -13.47
C VAL A 236 -1.76 -12.64 -12.63
N ALA A 237 -1.84 -13.71 -11.84
CA ALA A 237 -2.98 -13.97 -10.97
C ALA A 237 -3.17 -12.85 -9.95
N LYS A 238 -2.08 -12.34 -9.33
CA LYS A 238 -2.14 -11.24 -8.36
C LYS A 238 -2.61 -9.94 -9.00
N VAL A 239 -2.10 -9.56 -10.17
CA VAL A 239 -2.55 -8.36 -10.92
C VAL A 239 -4.04 -8.44 -11.21
N LEU A 240 -4.51 -9.54 -11.79
CA LEU A 240 -5.91 -9.73 -12.17
C LEU A 240 -6.84 -9.76 -10.97
N PHE A 241 -6.49 -10.52 -9.93
CA PHE A 241 -7.35 -10.66 -8.77
C PHE A 241 -7.39 -9.38 -7.90
N THR A 242 -6.26 -8.67 -7.79
CA THR A 242 -6.25 -7.34 -7.14
C THR A 242 -7.14 -6.36 -7.90
N SER A 243 -7.04 -6.33 -9.23
CA SER A 243 -7.85 -5.43 -10.06
C SER A 243 -9.35 -5.74 -9.95
N THR A 244 -9.71 -7.02 -9.91
CA THR A 244 -11.08 -7.49 -9.68
C THR A 244 -11.57 -7.10 -8.27
N SER A 245 -10.78 -7.37 -7.25
CA SER A 245 -11.12 -7.05 -5.86
C SER A 245 -11.34 -5.55 -5.66
N PHE A 246 -10.46 -4.73 -6.21
CA PHE A 246 -10.56 -3.27 -6.15
C PHE A 246 -11.73 -2.73 -6.98
N GLY A 247 -11.93 -3.26 -8.20
CA GLY A 247 -13.03 -2.90 -9.10
C GLY A 247 -14.40 -3.16 -8.50
N SER A 248 -14.51 -4.15 -7.60
CA SER A 248 -15.76 -4.45 -6.88
C SER A 248 -16.26 -3.31 -5.99
N GLY A 249 -15.38 -2.34 -5.68
CA GLY A 249 -15.68 -1.23 -4.77
C GLY A 249 -15.66 -1.62 -3.28
N ALA A 250 -15.22 -2.83 -2.95
CA ALA A 250 -15.03 -3.25 -1.57
C ALA A 250 -14.03 -2.31 -0.85
N PRO A 251 -14.28 -1.97 0.43
CA PRO A 251 -13.35 -1.17 1.22
C PRO A 251 -12.03 -1.91 1.41
N GLY A 252 -10.93 -1.37 0.87
CA GLY A 252 -9.61 -2.00 1.00
C GLY A 252 -8.52 -1.19 0.33
N GLY A 253 -7.29 -1.30 0.86
CA GLY A 253 -6.09 -0.63 0.36
C GLY A 253 -5.50 -1.34 -0.86
N ILE A 254 -4.67 -0.61 -1.58
CA ILE A 254 -3.95 -1.14 -2.75
C ILE A 254 -2.42 -1.18 -2.54
N PHE A 255 -1.90 -0.63 -1.44
CA PHE A 255 -0.45 -0.54 -1.21
C PHE A 255 0.20 -1.93 -1.13
N MET A 256 -0.25 -2.80 -0.22
CA MET A 256 0.28 -4.16 -0.10
C MET A 256 0.16 -4.97 -1.40
N PRO A 257 -0.98 -5.00 -2.10
CA PRO A 257 -1.06 -5.66 -3.40
C PRO A 257 -0.09 -5.09 -4.44
N ILE A 258 0.12 -3.78 -4.49
CA ILE A 258 1.10 -3.15 -5.40
C ILE A 258 2.52 -3.57 -5.02
N LEU A 259 2.86 -3.56 -3.73
CA LEU A 259 4.15 -4.04 -3.24
C LEU A 259 4.37 -5.51 -3.63
N ALA A 260 3.36 -6.38 -3.44
CA ALA A 260 3.46 -7.79 -3.81
C ALA A 260 3.67 -8.00 -5.32
N VAL A 261 2.97 -7.25 -6.16
CA VAL A 261 3.15 -7.32 -7.62
C VAL A 261 4.54 -6.82 -8.02
N GLY A 262 5.01 -5.71 -7.43
CA GLY A 262 6.36 -5.18 -7.66
C GLY A 262 7.46 -6.16 -7.21
N SER A 263 7.28 -6.78 -6.04
CA SER A 263 8.19 -7.81 -5.51
C SER A 263 8.28 -9.02 -6.44
N LEU A 264 7.14 -9.54 -6.91
CA LEU A 264 7.11 -10.64 -7.88
C LEU A 264 7.80 -10.27 -9.19
N ALA A 265 7.58 -9.06 -9.72
CA ALA A 265 8.27 -8.59 -10.93
C ALA A 265 9.79 -8.50 -10.74
N GLY A 266 10.23 -7.99 -9.58
CA GLY A 266 11.65 -7.94 -9.21
C GLY A 266 12.25 -9.33 -9.04
N GLY A 267 11.53 -10.25 -8.39
CA GLY A 267 11.92 -11.64 -8.24
C GLY A 267 12.03 -12.37 -9.59
N ILE A 268 11.08 -12.17 -10.51
CA ILE A 268 11.13 -12.72 -11.87
C ILE A 268 12.37 -12.21 -12.61
N CYS A 269 12.64 -10.90 -12.54
CA CYS A 269 13.81 -10.30 -13.19
C CYS A 269 15.11 -10.83 -12.58
N GLY A 270 15.20 -10.85 -11.24
CA GLY A 270 16.38 -11.35 -10.52
C GLY A 270 16.65 -12.84 -10.81
N GLU A 271 15.62 -13.68 -10.75
CA GLU A 271 15.75 -15.11 -11.04
C GLU A 271 16.13 -15.38 -12.49
N THR A 272 15.57 -14.60 -13.45
CA THR A 272 15.94 -14.69 -14.85
C THR A 272 17.42 -14.33 -15.05
N LEU A 273 17.91 -13.27 -14.43
CA LEU A 273 19.31 -12.86 -14.49
C LEU A 273 20.23 -13.83 -13.74
N HIS A 274 19.75 -14.49 -12.68
CA HIS A 274 20.49 -15.54 -12.00
C HIS A 274 20.67 -16.76 -12.90
N GLN A 275 19.60 -17.23 -13.55
CA GLN A 275 19.63 -18.44 -14.39
C GLN A 275 20.41 -18.24 -15.70
N PHE A 276 20.31 -17.06 -16.32
CA PHE A 276 20.85 -16.79 -17.66
C PHE A 276 21.98 -15.75 -17.71
N GLY A 277 22.18 -14.97 -16.65
CA GLY A 277 23.06 -13.81 -16.62
C GLY A 277 24.18 -13.85 -15.57
N ASN A 278 24.40 -14.99 -14.90
CA ASN A 278 25.41 -15.16 -13.84
C ASN A 278 25.27 -14.18 -12.65
N LEU A 279 24.05 -13.71 -12.35
CA LEU A 279 23.80 -12.90 -11.16
C LEU A 279 23.90 -13.79 -9.91
N PRO A 280 24.52 -13.35 -8.80
CA PRO A 280 24.50 -14.07 -7.54
C PRO A 280 23.06 -14.28 -7.03
N SER A 281 22.77 -15.44 -6.45
CA SER A 281 21.46 -15.76 -5.88
C SER A 281 21.01 -14.73 -4.83
N ASP A 282 21.95 -14.20 -4.06
CA ASP A 282 21.71 -13.25 -2.99
C ASP A 282 21.20 -11.88 -3.50
N SER A 283 21.48 -11.56 -4.78
CA SER A 283 21.03 -10.31 -5.41
C SER A 283 19.56 -10.35 -5.84
N VAL A 284 18.94 -11.53 -5.94
CA VAL A 284 17.51 -11.68 -6.30
C VAL A 284 16.61 -11.00 -5.27
N ALA A 285 16.92 -11.17 -3.99
CA ALA A 285 16.18 -10.57 -2.90
C ALA A 285 16.17 -9.04 -2.96
N ILE A 286 17.34 -8.41 -3.15
CA ILE A 286 17.42 -6.95 -3.22
C ILE A 286 16.76 -6.40 -4.49
N PHE A 287 16.79 -7.13 -5.62
CA PHE A 287 16.08 -6.74 -6.83
C PHE A 287 14.58 -6.75 -6.62
N SER A 288 14.06 -7.76 -5.89
CA SER A 288 12.67 -7.85 -5.48
C SER A 288 12.25 -6.61 -4.67
N VAL A 289 13.02 -6.23 -3.66
CA VAL A 289 12.76 -5.05 -2.81
C VAL A 289 12.85 -3.74 -3.60
N CYS A 290 13.84 -3.60 -4.48
CA CYS A 290 14.01 -2.41 -5.31
C CYS A 290 12.80 -2.19 -6.25
N VAL A 291 12.39 -3.23 -7.00
CA VAL A 291 11.25 -3.14 -7.92
C VAL A 291 9.94 -2.96 -7.16
N MET A 292 9.78 -3.63 -6.00
CA MET A 292 8.63 -3.43 -5.10
C MET A 292 8.46 -1.96 -4.74
N THR A 293 9.53 -1.32 -4.29
CA THR A 293 9.51 0.09 -3.87
C THR A 293 9.29 1.03 -5.05
N GLY A 294 9.98 0.80 -6.17
CA GLY A 294 9.79 1.59 -7.39
C GLY A 294 8.37 1.48 -7.95
N THR A 295 7.77 0.29 -7.90
CA THR A 295 6.38 0.06 -8.35
C THR A 295 5.39 0.85 -7.49
N LEU A 296 5.59 0.89 -6.16
CA LEU A 296 4.77 1.70 -5.27
C LEU A 296 4.95 3.20 -5.57
N ALA A 297 6.19 3.66 -5.71
CA ALA A 297 6.53 5.05 -6.04
C ALA A 297 5.85 5.49 -7.35
N ALA A 298 5.93 4.68 -8.40
CA ALA A 298 5.30 4.93 -9.69
C ALA A 298 3.78 4.95 -9.63
N SER A 299 3.18 4.05 -8.83
CA SER A 299 1.71 3.91 -8.73
C SER A 299 1.07 5.02 -7.91
N VAL A 300 1.66 5.38 -6.77
CA VAL A 300 1.08 6.32 -5.80
C VAL A 300 1.63 7.75 -5.98
N LYS A 301 2.73 7.89 -6.72
CA LYS A 301 3.45 9.17 -6.92
C LYS A 301 3.99 9.78 -5.63
N THR A 302 4.45 8.91 -4.71
CA THR A 302 5.05 9.28 -3.42
C THR A 302 6.39 8.56 -3.24
N PRO A 303 7.46 9.00 -3.95
CA PRO A 303 8.75 8.30 -3.93
C PRO A 303 9.40 8.30 -2.55
N ILE A 304 9.40 9.42 -1.83
CA ILE A 304 10.07 9.50 -0.53
C ILE A 304 9.37 8.60 0.49
N THR A 305 8.05 8.61 0.51
CA THR A 305 7.25 7.70 1.35
C THR A 305 7.53 6.23 1.02
N SER A 306 7.62 5.88 -0.26
CA SER A 306 7.90 4.50 -0.69
C SER A 306 9.28 4.04 -0.27
N ILE A 307 10.30 4.88 -0.39
CA ILE A 307 11.68 4.61 0.05
C ILE A 307 11.73 4.40 1.56
N LEU A 308 11.15 5.31 2.34
CA LEU A 308 11.12 5.19 3.79
C LEU A 308 10.36 3.95 4.23
N LEU A 309 9.24 3.61 3.57
CA LEU A 309 8.48 2.41 3.87
C LEU A 309 9.32 1.15 3.68
N ALA A 310 10.05 1.04 2.57
CA ALA A 310 10.96 -0.08 2.34
C ALA A 310 12.08 -0.15 3.40
N VAL A 311 12.65 0.99 3.77
CA VAL A 311 13.70 1.08 4.79
C VAL A 311 13.18 0.69 6.18
N GLU A 312 12.02 1.20 6.58
CA GLU A 312 11.42 0.85 7.88
C GLU A 312 11.00 -0.63 7.96
N MET A 313 10.51 -1.18 6.83
CA MET A 313 10.15 -2.60 6.75
C MET A 313 11.39 -3.51 6.72
N SER A 314 12.51 -3.04 6.14
CA SER A 314 13.77 -3.80 6.14
C SER A 314 14.53 -3.71 7.48
N GLY A 315 14.20 -2.73 8.31
CA GLY A 315 14.91 -2.47 9.56
C GLY A 315 16.37 -2.01 9.38
N THR A 316 16.83 -1.76 8.15
CA THR A 316 18.21 -1.36 7.84
C THR A 316 18.25 -0.23 6.82
N LEU A 317 19.22 0.68 6.99
CA LEU A 317 19.52 1.75 6.02
C LEU A 317 20.41 1.28 4.86
N THR A 318 20.95 0.08 4.94
CA THR A 318 21.95 -0.46 4.01
C THR A 318 21.46 -0.49 2.55
N HIS A 319 20.17 -0.76 2.36
CA HIS A 319 19.55 -0.85 1.03
C HIS A 319 18.95 0.45 0.53
N MET A 320 19.08 1.54 1.30
CA MET A 320 18.42 2.82 0.99
C MET A 320 18.84 3.38 -0.37
N LEU A 321 20.16 3.27 -0.72
CA LEU A 321 20.67 3.84 -1.97
C LEU A 321 20.11 3.14 -3.23
N PRO A 322 20.22 1.79 -3.39
CA PRO A 322 19.65 1.11 -4.54
C PRO A 322 18.13 1.23 -4.63
N VAL A 323 17.43 1.17 -3.50
CA VAL A 323 15.98 1.33 -3.40
C VAL A 323 15.57 2.75 -3.85
N ALA A 324 16.29 3.79 -3.39
CA ALA A 324 16.03 5.17 -3.78
C ALA A 324 16.26 5.39 -5.28
N ALA A 325 17.38 4.88 -5.81
CA ALA A 325 17.69 4.99 -7.23
C ALA A 325 16.56 4.40 -8.10
N VAL A 326 16.11 3.18 -7.80
CA VAL A 326 15.02 2.53 -8.54
C VAL A 326 13.70 3.28 -8.37
N ALA A 327 13.38 3.78 -7.17
CA ALA A 327 12.16 4.53 -6.91
C ALA A 327 12.09 5.85 -7.71
N PHE A 328 13.21 6.58 -7.85
CA PHE A 328 13.25 7.81 -8.64
C PHE A 328 13.27 7.55 -10.15
N ILE A 329 13.90 6.48 -10.62
CA ILE A 329 13.90 6.12 -12.04
C ILE A 329 12.49 5.65 -12.48
N ALA A 330 11.71 5.05 -11.58
CA ALA A 330 10.38 4.53 -11.86
C ALA A 330 9.29 5.60 -12.04
N LEU A 331 9.55 6.87 -11.70
CA LEU A 331 8.59 7.99 -11.75
C LEU A 331 8.39 8.53 -13.17
#